data_78f245fea7f6f680d814b858faa3785e
#
_entry.id   78f245fea7f6f680d814b858faa3785e
#
_cell.length_a   1.000
_cell.length_b   1.000
_cell.length_c   1.000
_cell.angle_alpha   90.00
_cell.angle_beta   90.00
_cell.angle_gamma   90.00
#
_symmetry.space_group_name_H-M   'P 1'
#
loop_
_entity.id
_entity.type
_entity.pdbx_description
1 polymer ?
#
loop_
_entity_poly.entity_id
_entity_poly.type
_entity_poly.pdbx_seq_one_letter_code
_entity_poly.pdbx_strand_id
1 'polypeptide(L)'
;VRSLGGKFYGMTRTELLEDTKLKGGGTFTKMLDNLQECGIVRSFSRYGKKRKETVYQLCDFFTLFYLNFVGSGRQRKDWLYFQRSHEYENWSGRTFELLCSHHLEQIREALRVKSVGQDYSWAGQCPDGRNVQVDMVIPSPDERTDYLCEMKFSENRYYITEEYEKKLLDKLD
;
A
#
# COMPACT_ATOMS: atom_id res chain seq x y z
N VAL A 1 -12.38 -5.50 9.15
CA VAL A 1 -11.41 -6.34 8.41
C VAL A 1 -11.92 -6.64 6.99
N ARG A 2 -13.12 -7.23 6.79
CA ARG A 2 -13.64 -7.57 5.45
C ARG A 2 -13.73 -6.35 4.51
N SER A 3 -14.19 -5.21 4.98
CA SER A 3 -14.24 -3.96 4.22
C SER A 3 -12.86 -3.56 3.67
N LEU A 4 -11.83 -3.70 4.47
CA LEU A 4 -10.44 -3.42 4.07
C LEU A 4 -9.87 -4.47 3.11
N GLY A 5 -10.32 -5.72 3.19
CA GLY A 5 -9.84 -6.80 2.30
C GLY A 5 -10.08 -6.55 0.81
N GLY A 6 -11.15 -5.82 0.46
CA GLY A 6 -11.45 -5.41 -0.91
C GLY A 6 -10.83 -4.07 -1.34
N LYS A 7 -10.17 -3.35 -0.41
CA LYS A 7 -9.62 -2.01 -0.60
C LYS A 7 -8.12 -2.01 -0.31
N PHE A 8 -7.34 -2.51 -1.25
CA PHE A 8 -5.92 -2.76 -1.05
C PHE A 8 -5.15 -1.51 -0.58
N TYR A 9 -5.47 -0.34 -1.09
CA TYR A 9 -4.84 0.92 -0.69
C TYR A 9 -5.40 1.52 0.60
N GLY A 10 -6.25 0.76 1.31
CA GLY A 10 -6.86 1.16 2.56
C GLY A 10 -8.06 2.08 2.41
N MET A 11 -8.59 2.49 3.54
CA MET A 11 -9.74 3.38 3.67
C MET A 11 -9.52 4.37 4.79
N THR A 12 -10.03 5.57 4.63
CA THR A 12 -10.12 6.55 5.72
C THR A 12 -11.16 6.11 6.76
N ARG A 13 -11.10 6.72 7.94
CA ARG A 13 -12.11 6.47 8.98
C ARG A 13 -13.53 6.73 8.49
N THR A 14 -13.73 7.78 7.71
CA THR A 14 -15.04 8.15 7.15
C THR A 14 -15.55 7.07 6.20
N GLU A 15 -14.72 6.67 5.24
CA GLU A 15 -15.05 5.59 4.29
C GLU A 15 -15.37 4.28 5.01
N LEU A 16 -14.63 3.94 6.07
CA LEU A 16 -14.89 2.74 6.87
C LEU A 16 -16.25 2.79 7.58
N LEU A 17 -16.63 3.95 8.14
CA LEU A 17 -17.94 4.11 8.78
C LEU A 17 -19.07 4.02 7.76
N GLU A 18 -18.89 4.59 6.58
CA GLU A 18 -19.86 4.55 5.49
C GLU A 18 -20.04 3.12 4.95
N ASP A 19 -18.95 2.38 4.75
CA ASP A 19 -18.99 1.02 4.24
C ASP A 19 -19.55 0.02 5.26
N THR A 20 -19.09 0.11 6.50
CA THR A 20 -19.51 -0.82 7.57
C THR A 20 -20.86 -0.52 8.18
N LYS A 21 -21.41 0.69 7.98
CA LYS A 21 -22.61 1.21 8.64
C LYS A 21 -22.53 1.21 10.17
N LEU A 22 -21.32 1.15 10.72
CA LEU A 22 -21.09 1.21 12.16
C LEU A 22 -21.22 2.66 12.66
N LYS A 23 -21.62 2.82 13.93
CA LYS A 23 -21.63 4.15 14.56
C LYS A 23 -20.21 4.58 14.89
N GLY A 24 -19.89 5.82 14.55
CA GLY A 24 -18.65 6.48 14.98
C GLY A 24 -18.64 6.69 16.50
N GLY A 25 -17.45 6.86 17.06
CA GLY A 25 -17.26 7.12 18.50
C GLY A 25 -16.10 6.32 19.09
N GLY A 26 -15.98 6.32 20.41
CA GLY A 26 -14.88 5.69 21.13
C GLY A 26 -14.77 4.19 20.90
N THR A 27 -15.89 3.48 20.82
CA THR A 27 -15.90 2.04 20.55
C THR A 27 -15.28 1.70 19.19
N PHE A 28 -15.60 2.49 18.16
CA PHE A 28 -15.02 2.29 16.82
C PHE A 28 -13.51 2.60 16.81
N THR A 29 -13.10 3.66 17.54
CA THR A 29 -11.68 3.99 17.71
C THR A 29 -10.94 2.84 18.38
N LYS A 30 -11.45 2.37 19.53
CA LYS A 30 -10.84 1.24 20.25
C LYS A 30 -10.74 -0.04 19.40
N MET A 31 -11.74 -0.28 18.55
CA MET A 31 -11.69 -1.42 17.62
C MET A 31 -10.56 -1.28 16.58
N LEU A 32 -10.36 -0.07 16.04
CA LEU A 32 -9.26 0.19 15.11
C LEU A 32 -7.89 0.08 15.80
N ASP A 33 -7.79 0.61 17.02
CA ASP A 33 -6.56 0.54 17.84
C ASP A 33 -6.20 -0.92 18.14
N ASN A 34 -7.15 -1.74 18.56
CA ASN A 34 -6.93 -3.17 18.81
C ASN A 34 -6.48 -3.90 17.54
N LEU A 35 -7.05 -3.59 16.37
CA LEU A 35 -6.64 -4.20 15.11
C LEU A 35 -5.21 -3.79 14.71
N GLN A 36 -4.79 -2.58 15.06
CA GLN A 36 -3.41 -2.12 14.86
C GLN A 36 -2.44 -2.80 15.84
N GLU A 37 -2.80 -2.89 17.12
CA GLU A 37 -2.00 -3.58 18.13
C GLU A 37 -1.79 -5.07 17.80
N CYS A 38 -2.81 -5.72 17.21
CA CYS A 38 -2.70 -7.09 16.73
C CYS A 38 -1.94 -7.23 15.40
N GLY A 39 -1.48 -6.15 14.79
CA GLY A 39 -0.78 -6.19 13.49
C GLY A 39 -1.65 -6.58 12.30
N ILE A 40 -2.98 -6.56 12.44
CA ILE A 40 -3.92 -6.90 11.36
C ILE A 40 -4.13 -5.70 10.43
N VAL A 41 -4.15 -4.50 10.99
CA VAL A 41 -4.34 -3.22 10.29
C VAL A 41 -3.18 -2.31 10.61
N ARG A 42 -2.67 -1.60 9.63
CA ARG A 42 -1.78 -0.47 9.84
C ARG A 42 -2.48 0.83 9.52
N SER A 43 -1.99 1.93 10.07
CA SER A 43 -2.42 3.26 9.69
C SER A 43 -1.25 4.09 9.20
N PHE A 44 -1.48 4.89 8.17
CA PHE A 44 -0.49 5.81 7.62
C PHE A 44 -1.16 7.09 7.12
N SER A 45 -0.37 8.14 6.93
CA SER A 45 -0.82 9.39 6.33
C SER A 45 -0.37 9.46 4.87
N ARG A 46 -1.16 10.09 4.02
CA ARG A 46 -0.72 10.42 2.67
C ARG A 46 0.23 11.61 2.70
N TYR A 47 1.26 11.60 1.85
CA TYR A 47 2.22 12.69 1.76
C TYR A 47 1.54 14.03 1.49
N GLY A 48 1.95 15.08 2.23
CA GLY A 48 1.37 16.42 2.12
C GLY A 48 -0.04 16.59 2.69
N LYS A 49 -0.65 15.54 3.28
CA LYS A 49 -2.01 15.58 3.83
C LYS A 49 -2.04 15.72 5.35
N LYS A 50 -3.11 16.34 5.87
CA LYS A 50 -3.30 16.54 7.31
C LYS A 50 -3.67 15.23 8.02
N ARG A 51 -3.38 15.13 9.32
CA ARG A 51 -3.68 13.98 10.19
C ARG A 51 -5.13 13.46 10.11
N LYS A 52 -6.07 14.28 9.67
CA LYS A 52 -7.49 13.88 9.48
C LYS A 52 -7.70 12.88 8.34
N GLU A 53 -6.71 12.70 7.47
CA GLU A 53 -6.76 11.80 6.32
C GLU A 53 -5.96 10.51 6.57
N THR A 54 -5.86 10.08 7.84
CA THR A 54 -5.27 8.78 8.18
C THR A 54 -5.99 7.67 7.43
N VAL A 55 -5.23 6.86 6.72
CA VAL A 55 -5.69 5.69 5.99
C VAL A 55 -5.42 4.45 6.83
N TYR A 56 -6.41 3.58 6.93
CA TYR A 56 -6.31 2.27 7.57
C TYR A 56 -6.24 1.22 6.48
N GLN A 57 -5.24 0.37 6.53
CA GLN A 57 -4.97 -0.67 5.53
C GLN A 57 -4.83 -2.02 6.21
N LEU A 58 -5.46 -3.04 5.63
CA LEU A 58 -5.23 -4.43 6.04
C LEU A 58 -3.80 -4.83 5.64
N CYS A 59 -3.00 -5.27 6.61
CA CYS A 59 -1.59 -5.56 6.42
C CYS A 59 -1.16 -6.97 6.83
N ASP A 60 -2.05 -7.75 7.44
CA ASP A 60 -1.80 -9.17 7.68
C ASP A 60 -1.94 -9.99 6.39
N PHE A 61 -0.83 -10.57 5.94
CA PHE A 61 -0.75 -11.30 4.66
C PHE A 61 -1.63 -12.54 4.62
N PHE A 62 -1.78 -13.24 5.76
CA PHE A 62 -2.67 -14.39 5.82
C PHE A 62 -4.13 -13.97 5.64
N THR A 63 -4.57 -12.94 6.34
CA THR A 63 -5.94 -12.41 6.21
C THR A 63 -6.20 -11.87 4.80
N LEU A 64 -5.23 -11.18 4.19
CA LEU A 64 -5.32 -10.74 2.80
C LEU A 64 -5.50 -11.91 1.85
N PHE A 65 -4.65 -12.93 1.99
CA PHE A 65 -4.75 -14.15 1.19
C PHE A 65 -6.10 -14.84 1.39
N TYR A 66 -6.49 -15.05 2.64
CA TYR A 66 -7.75 -15.72 2.98
C TYR A 66 -8.97 -15.01 2.36
N LEU A 67 -9.07 -13.70 2.52
CA LEU A 67 -10.21 -12.93 2.01
C LEU A 67 -10.27 -12.90 0.47
N ASN A 68 -9.13 -12.89 -0.19
CA ASN A 68 -9.09 -12.85 -1.65
C ASN A 68 -9.31 -14.22 -2.29
N PHE A 69 -8.80 -15.30 -1.69
CA PHE A 69 -8.72 -16.59 -2.37
C PHE A 69 -9.50 -17.71 -1.70
N VAL A 70 -9.66 -17.68 -0.38
CA VAL A 70 -10.31 -18.76 0.37
C VAL A 70 -11.72 -18.38 0.79
N GLY A 71 -11.86 -17.24 1.47
CA GLY A 71 -13.11 -16.78 2.08
C GLY A 71 -14.19 -16.34 1.07
N SER A 72 -13.83 -16.18 -0.20
CA SER A 72 -14.76 -15.81 -1.28
C SER A 72 -15.71 -16.95 -1.72
N GLY A 73 -15.53 -18.16 -1.17
CA GLY A 73 -16.30 -19.35 -1.57
C GLY A 73 -15.98 -19.86 -2.99
N ARG A 74 -15.06 -19.22 -3.69
CA ARG A 74 -14.59 -19.69 -5.00
C ARG A 74 -13.64 -20.85 -4.79
N GLN A 75 -14.16 -22.09 -4.89
CA GLN A 75 -13.29 -23.27 -4.92
C GLN A 75 -12.41 -23.23 -6.17
N ARG A 76 -11.12 -22.92 -6.00
CA ARG A 76 -10.14 -22.99 -7.09
C ARG A 76 -9.61 -24.42 -7.13
N LYS A 77 -10.15 -25.20 -8.05
CA LYS A 77 -9.80 -26.63 -8.22
C LYS A 77 -8.35 -26.85 -8.64
N ASP A 78 -7.74 -25.85 -9.29
CA ASP A 78 -6.36 -25.90 -9.77
C ASP A 78 -5.61 -24.63 -9.32
N TRP A 79 -4.98 -24.71 -8.15
CA TRP A 79 -4.19 -23.63 -7.58
C TRP A 79 -2.94 -23.31 -8.42
N LEU A 80 -2.26 -24.32 -8.94
CA LEU A 80 -1.05 -24.13 -9.74
C LEU A 80 -1.34 -23.39 -11.05
N TYR A 81 -2.48 -23.70 -11.67
CA TYR A 81 -2.91 -22.98 -12.87
C TYR A 81 -3.29 -21.52 -12.54
N PHE A 82 -3.98 -21.32 -11.42
CA PHE A 82 -4.39 -20.00 -10.97
C PHE A 82 -3.21 -19.06 -10.71
N GLN A 83 -2.10 -19.56 -10.18
CA GLN A 83 -0.89 -18.76 -9.95
C GLN A 83 -0.32 -18.13 -11.22
N ARG A 84 -0.72 -18.59 -12.41
CA ARG A 84 -0.33 -18.02 -13.72
C ARG A 84 -1.35 -17.02 -14.26
N SER A 85 -2.37 -16.66 -13.47
CA SER A 85 -3.41 -15.73 -13.90
C SER A 85 -3.02 -14.28 -13.62
N HIS A 86 -3.53 -13.35 -14.44
CA HIS A 86 -3.39 -11.91 -14.16
C HIS A 86 -3.97 -11.48 -12.83
N GLU A 87 -5.00 -12.20 -12.31
CA GLU A 87 -5.56 -11.91 -10.99
C GLU A 87 -4.52 -12.16 -9.89
N TYR A 88 -3.78 -13.28 -9.98
CA TYR A 88 -2.73 -13.59 -9.03
C TYR A 88 -1.50 -12.68 -9.20
N GLU A 89 -1.11 -12.39 -10.41
CA GLU A 89 -0.04 -11.41 -10.73
C GLU A 89 -0.33 -10.04 -10.11
N ASN A 90 -1.53 -9.50 -10.34
CA ASN A 90 -1.95 -8.22 -9.77
C ASN A 90 -1.98 -8.24 -8.24
N TRP A 91 -2.43 -9.33 -7.65
CA TRP A 91 -2.42 -9.51 -6.19
C TRP A 91 -0.99 -9.56 -5.66
N SER A 92 -0.10 -10.31 -6.31
CA SER A 92 1.32 -10.44 -5.94
C SER A 92 2.03 -9.09 -6.01
N GLY A 93 1.82 -8.31 -7.06
CA GLY A 93 2.38 -6.96 -7.21
C GLY A 93 2.00 -6.06 -6.04
N ARG A 94 0.71 -5.95 -5.75
CA ARG A 94 0.21 -5.13 -4.63
C ARG A 94 0.68 -5.63 -3.26
N THR A 95 0.74 -6.95 -3.09
CA THR A 95 1.21 -7.55 -1.83
C THR A 95 2.70 -7.31 -1.65
N PHE A 96 3.47 -7.24 -2.75
CA PHE A 96 4.87 -6.87 -2.73
C PHE A 96 5.09 -5.41 -2.32
N GLU A 97 4.28 -4.47 -2.81
CA GLU A 97 4.29 -3.07 -2.34
C GLU A 97 4.08 -3.00 -0.81
N LEU A 98 3.11 -3.76 -0.29
CA LEU A 98 2.86 -3.85 1.14
C LEU A 98 4.05 -4.49 1.89
N LEU A 99 4.65 -5.54 1.34
CA LEU A 99 5.85 -6.18 1.91
C LEU A 99 7.01 -5.17 2.01
N CYS A 100 7.26 -4.41 0.97
CA CYS A 100 8.27 -3.35 0.97
C CYS A 100 8.02 -2.32 2.09
N SER A 101 6.76 -1.92 2.30
CA SER A 101 6.43 -0.98 3.36
C SER A 101 6.63 -1.54 4.78
N HIS A 102 6.58 -2.86 4.97
CA HIS A 102 6.94 -3.51 6.23
C HIS A 102 8.47 -3.59 6.45
N HIS A 103 9.24 -3.46 5.38
CA HIS A 103 10.70 -3.52 5.40
C HIS A 103 11.35 -2.15 5.13
N LEU A 104 10.67 -1.09 5.54
CA LEU A 104 11.13 0.29 5.33
C LEU A 104 12.53 0.55 5.89
N GLU A 105 12.82 0.04 7.09
CA GLU A 105 14.14 0.25 7.71
C GLU A 105 15.26 -0.41 6.91
N GLN A 106 15.04 -1.61 6.39
CA GLN A 106 15.99 -2.31 5.53
C GLN A 106 16.20 -1.58 4.19
N ILE A 107 15.13 -1.00 3.64
CA ILE A 107 15.19 -0.19 2.43
C ILE A 107 16.02 1.07 2.69
N ARG A 108 15.78 1.78 3.79
CA ARG A 108 16.56 2.96 4.20
C ARG A 108 18.04 2.63 4.38
N GLU A 109 18.34 1.55 5.06
CA GLU A 109 19.71 1.09 5.28
C GLU A 109 20.40 0.80 3.93
N ALA A 110 19.75 0.09 3.02
CA ALA A 110 20.27 -0.23 1.70
C ALA A 110 20.51 1.04 0.85
N LEU A 111 19.61 2.02 0.93
CA LEU A 111 19.72 3.31 0.27
C LEU A 111 20.65 4.29 1.00
N ARG A 112 21.13 3.94 2.20
CA ARG A 112 21.93 4.81 3.08
C ARG A 112 21.23 6.11 3.46
N VAL A 113 19.91 6.12 3.47
CA VAL A 113 19.11 7.28 3.87
C VAL A 113 19.13 7.42 5.39
N LYS A 114 19.62 8.54 5.88
CA LYS A 114 19.75 8.81 7.33
C LYS A 114 18.44 9.30 7.98
N SER A 115 17.35 9.34 7.24
CA SER A 115 16.07 9.83 7.75
C SER A 115 15.47 8.89 8.79
N VAL A 116 14.97 9.45 9.87
CA VAL A 116 14.11 8.78 10.85
C VAL A 116 12.70 9.33 10.66
N GLY A 117 11.75 8.50 10.24
CA GLY A 117 10.37 8.97 10.03
C GLY A 117 9.50 7.89 9.39
N GLN A 118 8.28 8.27 9.09
CA GLN A 118 7.32 7.41 8.38
C GLN A 118 7.54 7.49 6.87
N ASP A 119 7.24 6.40 6.18
CA ASP A 119 7.02 6.40 4.75
C ASP A 119 5.63 6.97 4.44
N TYR A 120 5.49 7.44 3.22
CA TYR A 120 4.22 7.94 2.71
C TYR A 120 3.96 7.33 1.34
N SER A 121 2.71 7.05 1.03
CA SER A 121 2.28 6.93 -0.35
C SER A 121 1.89 8.30 -0.88
N TRP A 122 2.10 8.55 -2.15
CA TRP A 122 1.64 9.79 -2.77
C TRP A 122 0.76 9.47 -3.97
N ALA A 123 -0.33 10.20 -4.12
CA ALA A 123 -1.17 10.16 -5.31
C ALA A 123 -1.65 11.59 -5.58
N GLY A 124 -1.53 11.99 -6.81
CA GLY A 124 -1.91 13.33 -7.25
C GLY A 124 -2.20 13.37 -8.73
N GLN A 125 -2.36 14.58 -9.24
CA GLN A 125 -2.61 14.84 -10.64
C GLN A 125 -1.53 15.78 -11.17
N CYS A 126 -0.90 15.39 -12.27
CA CYS A 126 0.04 16.24 -12.98
C CYS A 126 -0.67 17.47 -13.58
N PRO A 127 0.08 18.54 -13.92
CA PRO A 127 -0.49 19.73 -14.56
C PRO A 127 -1.23 19.44 -15.87
N ASP A 128 -0.89 18.35 -16.55
CA ASP A 128 -1.56 17.88 -17.77
C ASP A 128 -2.84 17.04 -17.53
N GLY A 129 -3.24 16.90 -16.27
CA GLY A 129 -4.44 16.17 -15.85
C GLY A 129 -4.27 14.67 -15.66
N ARG A 130 -3.08 14.09 -15.89
CA ARG A 130 -2.81 12.67 -15.64
C ARG A 130 -2.77 12.38 -14.15
N ASN A 131 -3.40 11.29 -13.73
CA ASN A 131 -3.27 10.78 -12.37
C ASN A 131 -1.92 10.06 -12.24
N VAL A 132 -1.17 10.42 -11.22
CA VAL A 132 0.13 9.83 -10.89
C VAL A 132 0.10 9.30 -9.47
N GLN A 133 0.72 8.15 -9.27
CA GLN A 133 0.89 7.54 -7.97
C GLN A 133 2.36 7.15 -7.80
N VAL A 134 2.88 7.36 -6.59
CA VAL A 134 4.19 6.89 -6.13
C VAL A 134 3.94 5.89 -5.01
N ASP A 135 4.52 4.70 -5.14
CA ASP A 135 4.25 3.61 -4.21
C ASP A 135 4.77 3.93 -2.81
N MET A 136 5.96 4.53 -2.72
CA MET A 136 6.53 4.98 -1.45
C MET A 136 7.37 6.25 -1.63
N VAL A 137 7.21 7.18 -0.71
CA VAL A 137 8.06 8.37 -0.59
C VAL A 137 8.77 8.29 0.76
N ILE A 138 10.09 8.40 0.75
CA ILE A 138 10.94 8.42 1.95
C ILE A 138 11.54 9.83 2.05
N PRO A 139 11.01 10.70 2.92
CA PRO A 139 11.59 12.02 3.11
C PRO A 139 12.94 11.92 3.82
N SER A 140 13.92 12.71 3.36
CA SER A 140 15.20 12.92 4.02
C SER A 140 15.42 14.43 4.24
N PRO A 141 14.83 15.01 5.30
CA PRO A 141 14.91 16.45 5.57
C PRO A 141 16.34 16.94 5.75
N ASP A 142 17.23 16.14 6.34
CA ASP A 142 18.64 16.47 6.56
C ASP A 142 19.39 16.62 5.23
N GLU A 143 19.00 15.86 4.22
CA GLU A 143 19.59 15.91 2.87
C GLU A 143 18.80 16.84 1.95
N ARG A 144 17.68 17.43 2.41
CA ARG A 144 16.72 18.21 1.63
C ARG A 144 16.26 17.48 0.36
N THR A 145 16.03 16.18 0.50
CA THR A 145 15.72 15.28 -0.62
C THR A 145 14.58 14.36 -0.22
N ASP A 146 13.71 14.07 -1.15
CA ASP A 146 12.70 13.00 -1.02
C ASP A 146 13.06 11.86 -1.98
N TYR A 147 13.10 10.64 -1.47
CA TYR A 147 13.32 9.45 -2.29
C TYR A 147 11.98 8.90 -2.76
N LEU A 148 11.76 8.92 -4.06
CA LEU A 148 10.59 8.32 -4.68
C LEU A 148 10.90 6.88 -5.05
N CYS A 149 10.15 5.96 -4.48
CA CYS A 149 10.35 4.53 -4.68
C CYS A 149 9.18 3.94 -5.45
N GLU A 150 9.51 3.18 -6.48
CA GLU A 150 8.57 2.39 -7.26
C GLU A 150 8.88 0.91 -7.05
N MET A 151 7.89 0.11 -6.66
CA MET A 151 8.05 -1.31 -6.37
C MET A 151 7.55 -2.14 -7.54
N LYS A 152 8.35 -3.10 -8.00
CA LYS A 152 7.95 -4.03 -9.06
C LYS A 152 8.21 -5.46 -8.62
N PHE A 153 7.12 -6.22 -8.50
CA PHE A 153 7.21 -7.67 -8.36
C PHE A 153 7.52 -8.30 -9.72
N SER A 154 8.55 -9.13 -9.77
CA SER A 154 8.91 -9.88 -10.95
C SER A 154 9.56 -11.21 -10.55
N GLU A 155 9.13 -12.32 -11.17
CA GLU A 155 9.77 -13.63 -10.99
C GLU A 155 11.14 -13.70 -11.67
N ASN A 156 11.36 -12.85 -12.66
CA ASN A 156 12.60 -12.76 -13.40
C ASN A 156 13.30 -11.43 -13.16
N ARG A 157 14.55 -11.32 -13.62
CA ARG A 157 15.27 -10.05 -13.59
C ARG A 157 14.46 -8.97 -14.31
N TYR A 158 14.14 -7.90 -13.61
CA TYR A 158 13.42 -6.77 -14.15
C TYR A 158 14.38 -5.80 -14.85
N TYR A 159 14.02 -5.37 -16.04
CA TYR A 159 14.79 -4.39 -16.81
C TYR A 159 13.94 -3.13 -16.98
N ILE A 160 14.54 -1.98 -16.66
CA ILE A 160 13.90 -0.68 -16.92
C ILE A 160 14.05 -0.40 -18.42
N THR A 161 12.93 -0.31 -19.14
CA THR A 161 12.91 0.09 -20.55
C THR A 161 12.91 1.61 -20.66
N GLU A 162 13.33 2.17 -21.79
CA GLU A 162 13.30 3.63 -22.04
C GLU A 162 11.91 4.22 -21.85
N GLU A 163 10.86 3.52 -22.27
CA GLU A 163 9.47 3.95 -22.08
C GLU A 163 9.10 4.01 -20.60
N TYR A 164 9.56 3.02 -19.83
CA TYR A 164 9.28 2.98 -18.40
C TYR A 164 10.10 4.02 -17.62
N GLU A 165 11.36 4.23 -17.99
CA GLU A 165 12.20 5.30 -17.45
C GLU A 165 11.52 6.66 -17.64
N LYS A 166 11.01 6.95 -18.83
CA LYS A 166 10.25 8.18 -19.10
C LYS A 166 9.05 8.32 -18.18
N LYS A 167 8.29 7.24 -17.96
CA LYS A 167 7.15 7.24 -17.02
C LYS A 167 7.58 7.51 -15.57
N LEU A 168 8.77 7.06 -15.17
CA LEU A 168 9.32 7.36 -13.85
C LEU A 168 9.71 8.83 -13.72
N LEU A 169 10.37 9.39 -14.75
CA LEU A 169 10.75 10.80 -14.79
C LEU A 169 9.52 11.71 -14.78
N ASP A 170 8.46 11.36 -15.50
CA ASP A 170 7.18 12.09 -15.52
C ASP A 170 6.53 12.19 -14.11
N LYS A 171 6.97 11.37 -13.13
CA LYS A 171 6.49 11.46 -11.74
C LYS A 171 7.24 12.51 -10.90
N LEU A 172 8.33 13.05 -11.40
CA LEU A 172 9.14 14.04 -10.72
C LEU A 172 8.67 15.47 -10.99
N ASP A 173 7.91 15.69 -12.07
CA ASP A 173 7.34 16.97 -12.50
C ASP A 173 5.96 17.21 -11.85
#